data_736be35d31874856ac7ab740d070cb63
#
_entry.id   736be35d31874856ac7ab740d070cb63
#
_cell.length_a   1.000
_cell.length_b   1.000
_cell.length_c   1.000
_cell.angle_alpha   90.00
_cell.angle_beta   90.00
_cell.angle_gamma   90.00
#
_symmetry.space_group_name_H-M   'P 1'
#
loop_
_entity.id
_entity.type
_entity.pdbx_description
1 polymer ?
#
loop_
_entity_poly.entity_id
_entity_poly.type
_entity_poly.pdbx_seq_one_letter_code
_entity_poly.pdbx_strand_id
1 'polypeptide(L)'
;MPVITNISDLERIYKKRVPKMFHDYAVSGSWDEQTLEDNSSDFKKIRLRQRIAVDMTDRKTNSEMIEQPVEIPVALAPVGLTGMQRADGEIKAAKAA
;
A
#
# COMPACT_ATOMS: atom_id res chain seq x y z
N MET A 1 -9.94 17.32 -14.11
CA MET A 1 -9.04 16.52 -13.26
C MET A 1 -9.51 15.09 -13.30
N PRO A 2 -8.63 14.05 -13.32
CA PRO A 2 -9.09 12.69 -13.18
C PRO A 2 -9.72 12.50 -11.80
N VAL A 3 -10.86 11.82 -11.77
CA VAL A 3 -11.50 11.43 -10.52
C VAL A 3 -10.72 10.23 -9.94
N ILE A 4 -10.28 10.35 -8.70
CA ILE A 4 -9.54 9.31 -7.98
C ILE A 4 -10.48 8.75 -6.92
N THR A 5 -10.84 7.49 -7.06
CA THR A 5 -11.76 6.80 -6.15
C THR A 5 -11.09 5.63 -5.43
N ASN A 6 -9.99 5.14 -5.98
CA ASN A 6 -9.24 4.00 -5.43
C ASN A 6 -7.76 4.07 -5.83
N ILE A 7 -6.96 3.17 -5.28
CA ILE A 7 -5.51 3.10 -5.55
C ILE A 7 -5.20 2.76 -7.02
N SER A 8 -6.03 1.97 -7.69
CA SER A 8 -5.82 1.65 -9.11
C SER A 8 -5.96 2.86 -10.02
N ASP A 9 -6.71 3.89 -9.60
CA ASP A 9 -6.77 5.16 -10.34
C ASP A 9 -5.45 5.92 -10.25
N LEU A 10 -4.77 5.86 -9.10
CA LEU A 10 -3.42 6.41 -8.92
C LEU A 10 -2.41 5.70 -9.82
N GLU A 11 -2.47 4.38 -9.91
CA GLU A 11 -1.59 3.60 -10.78
C GLU A 11 -1.74 4.02 -12.26
N ARG A 12 -2.97 4.22 -12.72
CA ARG A 12 -3.22 4.70 -14.10
C ARG A 12 -2.60 6.08 -14.36
N ILE A 13 -2.63 6.97 -13.37
CA ILE A 13 -2.01 8.30 -13.47
C ILE A 13 -0.49 8.17 -13.44
N TYR A 14 0.05 7.35 -12.55
CA TYR A 14 1.46 7.05 -12.42
C TYR A 14 2.04 6.52 -13.73
N LYS A 15 1.44 5.51 -14.34
CA LYS A 15 1.84 4.92 -15.62
C LYS A 15 1.97 5.95 -16.76
N LYS A 16 1.17 7.01 -16.73
CA LYS A 16 1.22 8.09 -17.74
C LYS A 16 2.30 9.13 -17.49
N ARG A 17 2.83 9.21 -16.27
CA ARG A 17 3.75 10.30 -15.84
C ARG A 17 5.18 9.83 -15.65
N VAL A 18 5.39 8.57 -15.39
CA VAL A 18 6.70 7.99 -15.09
C VAL A 18 7.26 7.34 -16.35
N PRO A 19 8.56 7.47 -16.64
CA PRO A 19 9.20 6.73 -17.72
C PRO A 19 8.94 5.23 -17.61
N LYS A 20 8.68 4.58 -18.75
CA LYS A 20 8.29 3.17 -18.82
C LYS A 20 9.22 2.24 -18.01
N MET A 21 10.52 2.48 -18.08
CA MET A 21 11.52 1.69 -17.35
C MET A 21 11.28 1.69 -15.83
N PHE A 22 10.97 2.85 -15.26
CA PHE A 22 10.72 2.96 -13.81
C PHE A 22 9.36 2.40 -13.43
N HIS A 23 8.37 2.59 -14.29
CA HIS A 23 7.07 1.96 -14.09
C HIS A 23 7.20 0.43 -14.09
N ASP A 24 7.84 -0.13 -15.12
CA ASP A 24 7.99 -1.58 -15.26
C ASP A 24 8.78 -2.18 -14.08
N TYR A 25 9.84 -1.49 -13.61
CA TYR A 25 10.57 -1.89 -12.41
C TYR A 25 9.66 -2.00 -11.18
N ALA A 26 8.75 -1.05 -10.99
CA ALA A 26 7.91 -1.00 -9.80
C ALA A 26 6.75 -2.00 -9.83
N VAL A 27 6.25 -2.36 -11.01
CA VAL A 27 5.05 -3.21 -11.15
C VAL A 27 5.35 -4.65 -11.49
N SER A 28 6.56 -4.98 -11.96
CA SER A 28 6.92 -6.36 -12.29
C SER A 28 7.43 -7.12 -11.07
N GLY A 29 7.15 -8.40 -11.04
CA GLY A 29 7.72 -9.36 -10.10
C GLY A 29 8.94 -10.07 -10.67
N SER A 30 9.50 -10.98 -9.89
CA SER A 30 10.63 -11.83 -10.29
C SER A 30 10.12 -13.11 -10.91
N TRP A 31 10.86 -13.59 -11.91
CA TRP A 31 10.68 -14.90 -12.54
C TRP A 31 9.27 -15.05 -13.15
N ASP A 32 8.48 -15.99 -12.66
CA ASP A 32 7.11 -16.29 -13.10
C ASP A 32 6.03 -15.42 -12.40
N GLU A 33 6.46 -14.48 -11.58
CA GLU A 33 5.59 -13.54 -10.86
C GLU A 33 4.57 -14.19 -9.90
N GLN A 34 4.73 -15.46 -9.53
CA GLN A 34 3.80 -16.15 -8.65
C GLN A 34 3.56 -15.39 -7.32
N THR A 35 4.64 -14.96 -6.67
CA THR A 35 4.52 -14.18 -5.42
C THR A 35 3.84 -12.84 -5.63
N LEU A 36 4.05 -12.19 -6.76
CA LEU A 36 3.36 -10.95 -7.10
C LEU A 36 1.85 -11.17 -7.24
N GLU A 37 1.45 -12.26 -7.88
CA GLU A 37 0.04 -12.64 -7.99
C GLU A 37 -0.55 -12.99 -6.62
N ASP A 38 0.17 -13.76 -5.79
CA ASP A 38 -0.27 -14.15 -4.46
C ASP A 38 -0.46 -12.94 -3.54
N ASN A 39 0.39 -11.93 -3.62
CA ASN A 39 0.25 -10.66 -2.87
C ASN A 39 -1.11 -9.98 -3.08
N SER A 40 -1.77 -10.24 -4.18
CA SER A 40 -3.11 -9.70 -4.47
C SER A 40 -4.22 -10.73 -4.27
N SER A 41 -4.00 -11.98 -4.70
CA SER A 41 -5.02 -13.03 -4.66
C SER A 41 -5.31 -13.51 -3.24
N ASP A 42 -4.33 -13.54 -2.37
CA ASP A 42 -4.49 -14.01 -1.00
C ASP A 42 -5.40 -13.10 -0.16
N PHE A 43 -5.40 -11.79 -0.43
CA PHE A 43 -6.37 -10.90 0.21
C PHE A 43 -7.83 -11.26 -0.11
N LYS A 44 -8.10 -11.86 -1.28
CA LYS A 44 -9.45 -12.30 -1.66
C LYS A 44 -9.94 -13.50 -0.83
N LYS A 45 -9.04 -14.21 -0.16
CA LYS A 45 -9.36 -15.33 0.74
C LYS A 45 -9.82 -14.85 2.13
N ILE A 46 -9.46 -13.60 2.50
CA ILE A 46 -9.81 -13.00 3.79
C ILE A 46 -11.22 -12.42 3.68
N ARG A 47 -12.07 -12.73 4.65
CA ARG A 47 -13.45 -12.25 4.73
C ARG A 47 -13.66 -11.47 6.02
N LEU A 48 -14.22 -10.29 5.92
CA LEU A 48 -14.64 -9.51 7.09
C LEU A 48 -16.00 -10.00 7.57
N ARG A 49 -16.06 -10.39 8.84
CA ARG A 49 -17.32 -10.75 9.50
C ARG A 49 -17.92 -9.50 10.11
N GLN A 50 -19.00 -9.02 9.52
CA GLN A 50 -19.78 -7.93 10.10
C GLN A 50 -20.41 -8.36 11.44
N ARG A 51 -20.40 -7.44 12.38
CA ARG A 51 -21.14 -7.54 13.63
C ARG A 51 -22.00 -6.28 13.77
N ILE A 52 -23.27 -6.46 14.05
CA ILE A 52 -24.22 -5.38 14.31
C ILE A 52 -24.55 -5.34 15.81
N ALA A 53 -25.02 -4.19 16.28
CA ALA A 53 -25.37 -3.93 17.67
C ALA A 53 -24.21 -4.20 18.67
N VAL A 54 -22.99 -3.89 18.27
CA VAL A 54 -21.79 -3.93 19.13
C VAL A 54 -21.46 -2.51 19.55
N ASP A 55 -21.22 -2.32 20.84
CA ASP A 55 -20.72 -1.05 21.34
C ASP A 55 -19.30 -0.78 20.76
N MET A 56 -19.15 0.38 20.16
CA MET A 56 -17.91 0.82 19.50
C MET A 56 -17.27 2.02 20.20
N THR A 57 -17.74 2.38 21.39
CA THR A 57 -17.30 3.59 22.10
C THR A 57 -15.81 3.54 22.42
N ASP A 58 -15.32 2.39 22.89
CA ASP A 58 -13.93 2.21 23.33
C ASP A 58 -13.04 1.50 22.30
N ARG A 59 -13.41 1.54 21.03
CA ARG A 59 -12.54 0.93 20.02
C ARG A 59 -11.20 1.64 19.92
N LYS A 60 -10.15 0.86 19.81
CA LYS A 60 -8.76 1.33 19.71
C LYS A 60 -8.09 0.66 18.52
N THR A 61 -7.21 1.38 17.85
CA THR A 61 -6.36 0.88 16.77
C THR A 61 -4.91 0.72 17.19
N ASN A 62 -4.54 1.32 18.31
CA ASN A 62 -3.18 1.26 18.83
C ASN A 62 -2.78 -0.18 19.16
N SER A 63 -1.54 -0.51 18.88
CA SER A 63 -0.96 -1.84 19.03
C SER A 63 0.54 -1.72 19.26
N GLU A 64 1.25 -2.84 19.19
CA GLU A 64 2.69 -2.89 19.23
C GLU A 64 3.21 -3.59 17.97
N MET A 65 4.21 -2.99 17.32
CA MET A 65 4.93 -3.57 16.20
C MET A 65 6.43 -3.52 16.47
N ILE A 66 7.09 -4.68 16.46
CA ILE A 66 8.54 -4.81 16.68
C ILE A 66 8.96 -4.07 17.98
N GLU A 67 8.26 -4.39 19.08
CA GLU A 67 8.52 -3.80 20.41
C GLU A 67 8.35 -2.26 20.48
N GLN A 68 7.66 -1.68 19.49
CA GLN A 68 7.35 -0.24 19.45
C GLN A 68 5.84 -0.02 19.49
N PRO A 69 5.34 0.89 20.36
CA PRO A 69 3.94 1.26 20.35
C PRO A 69 3.60 2.01 19.05
N VAL A 70 2.49 1.65 18.44
CA VAL A 70 2.00 2.27 17.20
C VAL A 70 0.51 2.59 17.32
N GLU A 71 0.07 3.67 16.70
CA GLU A 71 -1.33 4.07 16.69
C GLU A 71 -2.19 3.17 15.78
N ILE A 72 -1.59 2.63 14.72
CA ILE A 72 -2.21 1.68 13.79
C ILE A 72 -1.18 0.64 13.41
N PRO A 73 -1.49 -0.67 13.44
CA PRO A 73 -0.54 -1.73 13.08
C PRO A 73 -0.37 -1.86 11.56
N VAL A 74 0.04 -0.78 10.91
CA VAL A 74 0.29 -0.71 9.46
C VAL A 74 1.61 0.01 9.24
N ALA A 75 2.47 -0.58 8.43
CA ALA A 75 3.72 0.03 8.02
C ALA A 75 3.82 0.07 6.49
N LEU A 76 4.39 1.14 5.96
CA LEU A 76 4.73 1.20 4.55
C LEU A 76 5.96 0.31 4.29
N ALA A 77 5.84 -0.62 3.36
CA ALA A 77 6.96 -1.45 2.95
C ALA A 77 8.05 -0.59 2.28
N PRO A 78 9.34 -0.96 2.44
CA PRO A 78 10.40 -0.28 1.73
C PRO A 78 10.26 -0.50 0.21
N VAL A 79 10.49 0.57 -0.55
CA VAL A 79 10.43 0.55 -2.02
C VAL A 79 11.79 0.96 -2.58
N GLY A 80 12.40 0.09 -3.39
CA GLY A 80 13.65 0.39 -4.07
C GLY A 80 13.48 1.51 -5.10
N LEU A 81 14.53 2.32 -5.26
CA LEU A 81 14.58 3.39 -6.27
C LEU A 81 13.43 4.41 -6.22
N THR A 82 12.87 4.67 -5.04
CA THR A 82 11.75 5.59 -4.86
C THR A 82 12.07 7.00 -5.39
N GLY A 83 13.31 7.45 -5.22
CA GLY A 83 13.77 8.75 -5.76
C GLY A 83 13.69 8.85 -7.29
N MET A 84 13.81 7.73 -8.01
CA MET A 84 13.63 7.68 -9.47
C MET A 84 12.15 7.71 -9.88
N GLN A 85 11.27 7.25 -9.00
CA GLN A 85 9.81 7.31 -9.19
C GLN A 85 9.27 8.71 -8.92
N ARG A 86 9.75 9.34 -7.85
CA ARG A 86 9.35 10.67 -7.42
C ARG A 86 10.46 11.31 -6.60
N ALA A 87 10.87 12.52 -6.93
CA ALA A 87 11.80 13.30 -6.10
C ALA A 87 11.25 13.43 -4.67
N ASP A 88 12.11 13.18 -3.68
CA ASP A 88 11.79 13.13 -2.26
C ASP A 88 10.67 12.13 -1.90
N GLY A 89 10.56 11.05 -2.68
CA GLY A 89 9.49 10.07 -2.52
C GLY A 89 9.47 9.44 -1.13
N GLU A 90 10.64 9.06 -0.61
CA GLU A 90 10.82 8.48 0.72
C GLU A 90 10.39 9.46 1.84
N ILE A 91 10.78 10.72 1.72
CA ILE A 91 10.43 11.77 2.68
C ILE A 91 8.92 12.00 2.70
N LYS A 92 8.29 12.01 1.52
CA LYS A 92 6.84 12.18 1.40
C LYS A 92 6.08 10.98 1.95
N ALA A 93 6.56 9.77 1.71
CA ALA A 93 5.99 8.55 2.27
C ALA A 93 6.09 8.54 3.80
N ALA A 94 7.27 8.84 4.35
CA ALA A 94 7.47 8.91 5.80
C ALA A 94 6.64 10.02 6.50
N LYS A 95 6.29 11.09 5.78
CA LYS A 95 5.40 12.13 6.33
C LYS A 95 3.92 11.76 6.25
N ALA A 96 3.56 10.79 5.42
CA ALA A 96 2.18 10.35 5.24
C ALA A 96 1.83 9.14 6.12
N ALA A 97 2.83 8.43 6.63
CA ALA A 97 2.69 7.33 7.57
C ALA A 97 2.58 7.86 9.00
#